data_71e5041c79271b653328b20b523d7454
#
_entry.id   71e5041c79271b653328b20b523d7454
#
_cell.length_a   1.000
_cell.length_b   1.000
_cell.length_c   1.000
_cell.angle_alpha   90.00
_cell.angle_beta   90.00
_cell.angle_gamma   90.00
#
_symmetry.space_group_name_H-M   'P 1'
#
loop_
_entity.id
_entity.type
_entity.pdbx_description
1 polymer ?
#
loop_
_entity_poly.entity_id
_entity_poly.type
_entity_poly.pdbx_seq_one_letter_code
_entity_poly.pdbx_strand_id
1 'polypeptide(L)'
;MRFSMGYLLLPLVLLALTSKANIASSKEDSLQSKAVLVKQMAEDLIKKGFTAGDGYGEVWIRDFNTFINVSSTVNNSAIVKKYLITFIKFQQKDGSILDGYIPANNKSVGYNYYKSALAPEYIGHKNTVETDQESSLIQAFSKYIKITGDHAILKDSVGGNTVQKQLELAMRFLLKDRFDNKYGLIWGATTADWGDVQPEHSWGVELDADTHKAIDIYDNAMFVIAINNFLEFATLNGQERKYWENVVKSLKTNIRRYLWDAKAQKFKPHIYLNGSPFSNSFNEEEIYYHGGTTIAIEANLLTSKEVKQAYLKMQENVLKAKASSIGLTLYPVYPVGSFKNTGMGPYSYQNGGDWTWFGGRMVSELIRYGYLKEAKEALTPMLDRVIKNKGFYEWYTPDNRPQGSSSFRGEAGVLWTAINQLYAQK
;
A
#
# COMPACT_ATOMS: atom_id res chain seq x y z
N MET A 1 -74.45 10.48 -14.75
CA MET A 1 -73.44 9.63 -15.38
C MET A 1 -72.11 9.97 -14.88
N ARG A 2 -71.52 9.14 -13.93
CA ARG A 2 -70.18 9.29 -13.43
C ARG A 2 -69.30 8.30 -14.19
N PHE A 3 -68.35 8.76 -14.98
CA PHE A 3 -67.34 7.90 -15.57
C PHE A 3 -66.14 7.86 -14.67
N SER A 4 -65.78 6.68 -14.24
CA SER A 4 -64.63 6.30 -13.45
C SER A 4 -63.38 6.45 -14.31
N MET A 5 -62.44 7.31 -13.87
CA MET A 5 -61.11 7.45 -14.44
C MET A 5 -60.10 6.84 -13.43
N GLY A 6 -59.86 5.58 -13.57
CA GLY A 6 -58.90 4.86 -12.72
C GLY A 6 -58.56 3.54 -13.39
N TYR A 7 -57.40 3.47 -14.09
CA TYR A 7 -56.61 2.27 -14.39
C TYR A 7 -55.69 2.51 -15.59
N LEU A 8 -54.70 3.41 -15.42
CA LEU A 8 -53.63 3.53 -16.45
C LEU A 8 -52.23 3.84 -15.89
N LEU A 9 -52.01 3.75 -14.57
CA LEU A 9 -50.69 4.07 -13.96
C LEU A 9 -49.87 2.84 -13.51
N LEU A 10 -50.47 1.65 -13.41
CA LEU A 10 -49.74 0.45 -12.96
C LEU A 10 -48.74 -0.14 -13.97
N PRO A 11 -48.96 -0.18 -15.29
CA PRO A 11 -48.02 -0.82 -16.20
C PRO A 11 -46.73 -0.01 -16.45
N LEU A 12 -46.76 1.34 -16.36
CA LEU A 12 -45.59 2.16 -16.56
C LEU A 12 -44.57 2.07 -15.39
N VAL A 13 -45.04 1.93 -14.15
CA VAL A 13 -44.17 1.79 -12.98
C VAL A 13 -43.51 0.39 -12.97
N LEU A 14 -44.22 -0.63 -13.38
CA LEU A 14 -43.66 -1.99 -13.48
C LEU A 14 -42.59 -2.10 -14.59
N LEU A 15 -42.82 -1.47 -15.75
CA LEU A 15 -41.83 -1.44 -16.84
C LEU A 15 -40.57 -0.66 -16.44
N ALA A 16 -40.72 0.44 -15.72
CA ALA A 16 -39.57 1.23 -15.24
C ALA A 16 -38.75 0.50 -14.17
N LEU A 17 -39.39 -0.29 -13.32
CA LEU A 17 -38.73 -1.11 -12.31
C LEU A 17 -38.02 -2.32 -12.94
N THR A 18 -38.62 -2.99 -13.90
CA THR A 18 -38.00 -4.11 -14.62
C THR A 18 -36.84 -3.65 -15.52
N SER A 19 -36.96 -2.50 -16.16
CA SER A 19 -35.85 -1.95 -16.96
C SER A 19 -34.63 -1.54 -16.10
N LYS A 20 -34.85 -0.91 -14.92
CA LYS A 20 -33.78 -0.61 -13.95
C LYS A 20 -33.13 -1.88 -13.38
N ALA A 21 -33.92 -2.90 -13.07
CA ALA A 21 -33.42 -4.18 -12.58
C ALA A 21 -32.58 -4.90 -13.65
N ASN A 22 -33.03 -4.92 -14.90
CA ASN A 22 -32.30 -5.52 -16.02
C ASN A 22 -30.99 -4.76 -16.34
N ILE A 23 -30.99 -3.43 -16.27
CA ILE A 23 -29.76 -2.62 -16.46
C ILE A 23 -28.78 -2.83 -15.30
N ALA A 24 -29.27 -2.94 -14.07
CA ALA A 24 -28.40 -3.22 -12.90
C ALA A 24 -27.80 -4.62 -12.98
N SER A 25 -28.57 -5.64 -13.36
CA SER A 25 -28.09 -7.01 -13.58
C SER A 25 -27.03 -7.07 -14.69
N SER A 26 -27.29 -6.45 -15.84
CA SER A 26 -26.32 -6.43 -16.95
C SER A 26 -25.00 -5.71 -16.62
N LYS A 27 -25.03 -4.67 -15.79
CA LYS A 27 -23.82 -3.98 -15.30
C LYS A 27 -23.05 -4.84 -14.30
N GLU A 28 -23.74 -5.54 -13.41
CA GLU A 28 -23.12 -6.44 -12.44
C GLU A 28 -22.45 -7.63 -13.15
N ASP A 29 -23.14 -8.24 -14.11
CA ASP A 29 -22.60 -9.33 -14.93
C ASP A 29 -21.35 -8.86 -15.72
N SER A 30 -21.38 -7.64 -16.24
CA SER A 30 -20.24 -7.01 -16.92
C SER A 30 -19.06 -6.79 -15.95
N LEU A 31 -19.28 -6.28 -14.73
CA LEU A 31 -18.23 -6.09 -13.73
C LEU A 31 -17.62 -7.41 -13.29
N GLN A 32 -18.46 -8.41 -13.03
CA GLN A 32 -18.00 -9.74 -12.65
C GLN A 32 -17.14 -10.39 -13.74
N SER A 33 -17.54 -10.27 -15.01
CA SER A 33 -16.75 -10.78 -16.13
C SER A 33 -15.39 -10.12 -16.24
N LYS A 34 -15.33 -8.79 -16.08
CA LYS A 34 -14.05 -8.03 -16.03
C LYS A 34 -13.19 -8.47 -14.86
N ALA A 35 -13.78 -8.65 -13.68
CA ALA A 35 -13.06 -9.07 -12.49
C ALA A 35 -12.45 -10.47 -12.65
N VAL A 36 -13.19 -11.43 -13.22
CA VAL A 36 -12.68 -12.77 -13.51
C VAL A 36 -11.50 -12.72 -14.47
N LEU A 37 -11.60 -11.93 -15.55
CA LEU A 37 -10.51 -11.77 -16.52
C LEU A 37 -9.26 -11.17 -15.87
N VAL A 38 -9.40 -10.05 -15.14
CA VAL A 38 -8.27 -9.37 -14.49
C VAL A 38 -7.64 -10.25 -13.41
N LYS A 39 -8.45 -11.00 -12.64
CA LYS A 39 -7.96 -11.99 -11.67
C LYS A 39 -7.08 -13.04 -12.35
N GLN A 40 -7.53 -13.63 -13.46
CA GLN A 40 -6.75 -14.60 -14.22
C GLN A 40 -5.44 -13.97 -14.74
N MET A 41 -5.50 -12.77 -15.31
CA MET A 41 -4.29 -12.05 -15.76
C MET A 41 -3.30 -11.83 -14.61
N ALA A 42 -3.77 -11.49 -13.40
CA ALA A 42 -2.93 -11.31 -12.22
C ALA A 42 -2.25 -12.62 -11.80
N GLU A 43 -3.00 -13.73 -11.74
CA GLU A 43 -2.46 -15.05 -11.42
C GLU A 43 -1.39 -15.49 -12.44
N ASP A 44 -1.63 -15.26 -13.72
CA ASP A 44 -0.67 -15.61 -14.79
C ASP A 44 0.60 -14.75 -14.75
N LEU A 45 0.49 -13.46 -14.36
CA LEU A 45 1.64 -12.60 -14.15
C LEU A 45 2.47 -13.06 -12.94
N ILE A 46 1.82 -13.32 -11.82
CA ILE A 46 2.49 -13.65 -10.55
C ILE A 46 3.20 -15.01 -10.62
N LYS A 47 2.71 -15.98 -11.40
CA LYS A 47 3.40 -17.25 -11.66
C LYS A 47 4.77 -17.07 -12.33
N LYS A 48 5.02 -15.94 -13.00
CA LYS A 48 6.27 -15.69 -13.74
C LYS A 48 7.44 -15.25 -12.88
N GLY A 49 7.22 -14.89 -11.58
CA GLY A 49 8.33 -14.53 -10.69
C GLY A 49 7.94 -13.58 -9.55
N PHE A 50 8.98 -13.05 -8.89
CA PHE A 50 8.87 -12.32 -7.64
C PHE A 50 9.44 -10.88 -7.69
N THR A 51 10.02 -10.44 -8.81
CA THR A 51 10.44 -9.05 -8.99
C THR A 51 9.23 -8.12 -9.04
N ALA A 52 9.40 -6.83 -8.80
CA ALA A 52 8.29 -5.87 -8.83
C ALA A 52 7.62 -5.80 -10.22
N GLY A 53 8.41 -5.92 -11.30
CA GLY A 53 7.91 -5.89 -12.66
C GLY A 53 9.02 -6.14 -13.69
N ASP A 54 8.75 -5.88 -14.97
CA ASP A 54 9.69 -6.09 -16.08
C ASP A 54 10.83 -5.04 -16.13
N GLY A 55 10.67 -3.91 -15.45
CA GLY A 55 11.73 -2.89 -15.28
C GLY A 55 12.70 -3.18 -14.13
N TYR A 56 12.45 -4.24 -13.34
CA TYR A 56 13.18 -4.52 -12.10
C TYR A 56 13.79 -5.90 -12.09
N GLY A 57 15.07 -5.98 -11.69
CA GLY A 57 15.73 -7.26 -11.40
C GLY A 57 15.59 -7.68 -9.93
N GLU A 58 15.25 -6.74 -9.07
CA GLU A 58 15.14 -6.91 -7.63
C GLU A 58 13.80 -7.49 -7.19
N VAL A 59 13.84 -8.19 -6.06
CA VAL A 59 12.67 -8.50 -5.23
C VAL A 59 12.61 -7.44 -4.14
N TRP A 60 11.70 -6.46 -4.28
CA TRP A 60 11.46 -5.41 -3.30
C TRP A 60 10.46 -5.87 -2.25
N ILE A 61 10.75 -5.63 -0.96
CA ILE A 61 9.88 -6.13 0.13
C ILE A 61 8.52 -5.43 0.17
N ARG A 62 8.47 -4.14 -0.13
CA ARG A 62 7.23 -3.37 -0.19
C ARG A 62 6.29 -3.94 -1.25
N ASP A 63 6.81 -4.18 -2.46
CA ASP A 63 6.05 -4.78 -3.55
C ASP A 63 5.63 -6.20 -3.21
N PHE A 64 6.57 -7.04 -2.77
CA PHE A 64 6.30 -8.43 -2.43
C PHE A 64 5.20 -8.56 -1.38
N ASN A 65 5.19 -7.68 -0.38
CA ASN A 65 4.10 -7.60 0.60
C ASN A 65 2.72 -7.41 -0.04
N THR A 66 2.62 -6.71 -1.17
CA THR A 66 1.33 -6.43 -1.84
C THR A 66 0.81 -7.58 -2.69
N PHE A 67 1.69 -8.40 -3.25
CA PHE A 67 1.29 -9.54 -4.10
C PHE A 67 1.56 -10.92 -3.48
N ILE A 68 2.02 -11.01 -2.23
CA ILE A 68 2.34 -12.28 -1.57
C ILE A 68 1.10 -13.17 -1.37
N ASN A 69 -0.09 -12.58 -1.23
CA ASN A 69 -1.33 -13.35 -1.12
C ASN A 69 -1.55 -14.21 -2.37
N VAL A 70 -1.51 -13.58 -3.54
CA VAL A 70 -1.64 -14.31 -4.79
C VAL A 70 -0.44 -15.23 -5.03
N SER A 71 0.78 -14.80 -4.72
CA SER A 71 1.97 -15.66 -4.81
C SER A 71 1.83 -16.94 -4.00
N SER A 72 1.35 -16.84 -2.76
CA SER A 72 1.14 -17.99 -1.88
C SER A 72 -0.02 -18.89 -2.31
N THR A 73 -0.89 -18.39 -3.18
CA THR A 73 -2.02 -19.16 -3.74
C THR A 73 -1.62 -19.90 -5.02
N VAL A 74 -0.82 -19.28 -5.90
CA VAL A 74 -0.54 -19.80 -7.25
C VAL A 74 0.83 -20.47 -7.38
N ASN A 75 1.75 -20.26 -6.43
CA ASN A 75 3.08 -20.86 -6.42
C ASN A 75 3.22 -21.89 -5.30
N ASN A 76 4.24 -22.76 -5.44
CA ASN A 76 4.62 -23.66 -4.35
C ASN A 76 5.05 -22.87 -3.11
N SER A 77 4.48 -23.19 -1.95
CA SER A 77 4.75 -22.49 -0.68
C SER A 77 6.23 -22.50 -0.29
N ALA A 78 6.99 -23.56 -0.61
CA ALA A 78 8.43 -23.62 -0.36
C ALA A 78 9.21 -22.58 -1.17
N ILE A 79 8.75 -22.25 -2.37
CA ILE A 79 9.36 -21.19 -3.20
C ILE A 79 9.07 -19.83 -2.56
N VAL A 80 7.83 -19.54 -2.20
CA VAL A 80 7.44 -18.27 -1.51
C VAL A 80 8.22 -18.10 -0.20
N LYS A 81 8.31 -19.19 0.60
CA LYS A 81 9.10 -19.25 1.82
C LYS A 81 10.57 -18.88 1.57
N LYS A 82 11.19 -19.43 0.53
CA LYS A 82 12.58 -19.12 0.17
C LYS A 82 12.79 -17.62 -0.05
N TYR A 83 11.87 -16.95 -0.76
CA TYR A 83 11.97 -15.51 -1.02
C TYR A 83 11.83 -14.69 0.26
N LEU A 84 10.92 -15.04 1.17
CA LEU A 84 10.79 -14.39 2.48
C LEU A 84 12.04 -14.58 3.35
N ILE A 85 12.53 -15.80 3.45
CA ILE A 85 13.71 -16.13 4.27
C ILE A 85 14.96 -15.44 3.73
N THR A 86 15.04 -15.13 2.45
CA THR A 86 16.17 -14.39 1.89
C THR A 86 16.29 -12.99 2.49
N PHE A 87 15.20 -12.27 2.75
CA PHE A 87 15.24 -11.00 3.50
C PHE A 87 15.82 -11.18 4.90
N ILE A 88 15.41 -12.23 5.60
CA ILE A 88 15.93 -12.55 6.94
C ILE A 88 17.44 -12.85 6.91
N LYS A 89 17.95 -13.52 5.87
CA LYS A 89 19.37 -13.80 5.68
C LYS A 89 20.22 -12.54 5.49
N PHE A 90 19.61 -11.42 5.11
CA PHE A 90 20.26 -10.12 4.96
C PHE A 90 20.04 -9.17 6.14
N GLN A 91 19.26 -9.56 7.15
CA GLN A 91 19.02 -8.68 8.30
C GLN A 91 20.33 -8.23 8.94
N GLN A 92 20.43 -6.92 9.19
CA GLN A 92 21.61 -6.32 9.78
C GLN A 92 21.64 -6.54 11.30
N LYS A 93 22.80 -6.33 11.91
CA LYS A 93 22.99 -6.54 13.38
C LYS A 93 22.12 -5.65 14.26
N ASP A 94 21.74 -4.46 13.77
CA ASP A 94 20.83 -3.53 14.44
C ASP A 94 19.36 -3.94 14.33
N GLY A 95 19.04 -4.93 13.51
CA GLY A 95 17.70 -5.43 13.24
C GLY A 95 17.07 -4.90 11.95
N SER A 96 17.73 -3.96 11.27
CA SER A 96 17.19 -3.37 10.02
C SER A 96 17.08 -4.41 8.90
N ILE A 97 16.08 -4.21 8.05
CA ILE A 97 15.75 -5.06 6.91
C ILE A 97 16.13 -4.34 5.61
N LEU A 98 16.63 -5.08 4.64
CA LEU A 98 16.88 -4.55 3.30
C LEU A 98 15.56 -4.23 2.58
N ASP A 99 15.62 -3.23 1.72
CA ASP A 99 14.55 -2.86 0.82
C ASP A 99 14.33 -3.94 -0.25
N GLY A 100 15.43 -4.41 -0.84
CA GLY A 100 15.38 -5.45 -1.86
C GLY A 100 16.67 -6.23 -2.01
N TYR A 101 16.61 -7.30 -2.78
CA TYR A 101 17.76 -8.09 -3.17
C TYR A 101 17.66 -8.58 -4.63
N ILE A 102 18.82 -8.83 -5.23
CA ILE A 102 18.97 -9.22 -6.64
C ILE A 102 20.06 -10.31 -6.75
N PRO A 103 20.04 -11.18 -7.76
CA PRO A 103 21.15 -12.10 -8.01
C PRO A 103 22.50 -11.37 -8.08
N ALA A 104 23.55 -11.91 -7.46
CA ALA A 104 24.84 -11.24 -7.29
C ALA A 104 25.56 -10.90 -8.61
N ASN A 105 25.21 -11.57 -9.70
CA ASN A 105 25.74 -11.31 -11.05
C ASN A 105 24.90 -10.29 -11.84
N ASN A 106 23.83 -9.75 -11.26
CA ASN A 106 22.95 -8.77 -11.88
C ASN A 106 22.87 -7.53 -10.99
N LYS A 107 22.99 -6.33 -11.58
CA LYS A 107 22.87 -5.03 -10.89
C LYS A 107 22.03 -4.14 -11.77
N SER A 108 20.81 -3.80 -11.33
CA SER A 108 19.92 -2.93 -12.09
C SER A 108 19.93 -1.49 -11.63
N VAL A 109 20.28 -1.24 -10.36
CA VAL A 109 20.37 0.10 -9.77
C VAL A 109 21.80 0.40 -9.28
N GLY A 110 22.19 1.66 -9.30
CA GLY A 110 23.53 2.11 -8.89
C GLY A 110 23.67 2.31 -7.38
N TYR A 111 23.11 1.42 -6.56
CA TYR A 111 23.11 1.53 -5.10
C TYR A 111 24.35 0.89 -4.46
N ASN A 112 24.53 1.18 -3.16
CA ASN A 112 25.44 0.45 -2.31
C ASN A 112 24.83 -0.92 -1.98
N TYR A 113 25.54 -1.99 -2.35
CA TYR A 113 25.05 -3.34 -2.15
C TYR A 113 25.65 -4.02 -0.93
N TYR A 114 24.79 -4.64 -0.13
CA TYR A 114 25.13 -5.51 0.97
C TYR A 114 25.33 -6.96 0.50
N LYS A 115 26.25 -7.67 1.14
CA LYS A 115 26.45 -9.12 0.93
C LYS A 115 26.16 -9.86 2.22
N SER A 116 25.64 -11.08 2.09
CA SER A 116 25.42 -11.98 3.22
C SER A 116 26.05 -13.34 2.94
N ALA A 117 26.82 -13.85 3.91
CA ALA A 117 27.35 -15.21 3.84
C ALA A 117 26.24 -16.28 3.88
N LEU A 118 25.05 -15.92 4.36
CA LEU A 118 23.86 -16.80 4.41
C LEU A 118 23.12 -16.87 3.06
N ALA A 119 23.42 -15.96 2.13
CA ALA A 119 22.82 -15.90 0.80
C ALA A 119 23.84 -15.36 -0.23
N PRO A 120 24.96 -16.07 -0.46
CA PRO A 120 26.05 -15.59 -1.32
C PRO A 120 25.66 -15.43 -2.79
N GLU A 121 24.59 -16.07 -3.22
CA GLU A 121 24.02 -15.97 -4.57
C GLU A 121 23.28 -14.64 -4.84
N TYR A 122 23.05 -13.84 -3.81
CA TYR A 122 22.36 -12.54 -3.89
C TYR A 122 23.22 -11.41 -3.35
N ILE A 123 22.88 -10.18 -3.75
CA ILE A 123 23.28 -8.93 -3.13
C ILE A 123 22.03 -8.13 -2.79
N GLY A 124 22.08 -7.34 -1.75
CA GLY A 124 20.91 -6.60 -1.27
C GLY A 124 21.17 -5.11 -1.16
N HIS A 125 20.10 -4.34 -1.12
CA HIS A 125 20.14 -2.89 -1.00
C HIS A 125 19.22 -2.43 0.14
N LYS A 126 19.62 -1.39 0.88
CA LYS A 126 18.81 -0.71 1.90
C LYS A 126 18.51 0.70 1.45
N ASN A 127 17.25 0.98 1.15
CA ASN A 127 16.74 2.34 1.09
C ASN A 127 16.58 2.84 2.54
N THR A 128 17.18 3.98 2.85
CA THR A 128 17.10 4.56 4.19
C THR A 128 16.18 5.77 4.26
N VAL A 129 15.70 6.28 3.13
CA VAL A 129 14.69 7.34 3.02
C VAL A 129 13.35 6.86 3.59
N GLU A 130 12.94 5.67 3.19
CA GLU A 130 11.73 5.02 3.67
C GLU A 130 11.93 4.34 5.03
N THR A 131 10.82 4.15 5.75
CA THR A 131 10.83 3.51 7.07
C THR A 131 9.78 2.38 7.17
N ASP A 132 9.45 1.77 6.04
CA ASP A 132 8.40 0.75 5.93
C ASP A 132 8.89 -0.67 5.64
N GLN A 133 10.18 -0.90 5.37
CA GLN A 133 10.70 -2.23 4.99
C GLN A 133 10.50 -3.27 6.11
N GLU A 134 10.79 -2.90 7.35
CA GLU A 134 10.59 -3.73 8.52
C GLU A 134 9.11 -4.10 8.69
N SER A 135 8.24 -3.10 8.56
CA SER A 135 6.80 -3.27 8.62
C SER A 135 6.26 -4.14 7.48
N SER A 136 6.74 -3.92 6.26
CA SER A 136 6.36 -4.69 5.07
C SER A 136 6.75 -6.16 5.20
N LEU A 137 7.94 -6.46 5.73
CA LEU A 137 8.38 -7.85 5.93
C LEU A 137 7.48 -8.60 6.92
N ILE A 138 7.15 -7.98 8.06
CA ILE A 138 6.27 -8.60 9.07
C ILE A 138 4.88 -8.86 8.51
N GLN A 139 4.33 -7.89 7.75
CA GLN A 139 3.04 -8.05 7.07
C GLN A 139 3.10 -9.17 6.02
N ALA A 140 4.19 -9.29 5.28
CA ALA A 140 4.38 -10.36 4.30
C ALA A 140 4.42 -11.74 4.96
N PHE A 141 5.12 -11.90 6.08
CA PHE A 141 5.09 -13.14 6.87
C PHE A 141 3.69 -13.47 7.38
N SER A 142 2.96 -12.49 7.89
CA SER A 142 1.56 -12.68 8.34
C SER A 142 0.68 -13.20 7.21
N LYS A 143 0.75 -12.58 6.04
CA LYS A 143 -0.04 -12.99 4.86
C LYS A 143 0.33 -14.39 4.38
N TYR A 144 1.63 -14.70 4.32
CA TYR A 144 2.11 -16.03 3.96
C TYR A 144 1.56 -17.09 4.92
N ILE A 145 1.71 -16.88 6.24
CA ILE A 145 1.23 -17.82 7.27
C ILE A 145 -0.29 -18.01 7.18
N LYS A 146 -1.06 -16.91 7.00
CA LYS A 146 -2.52 -16.98 6.88
C LYS A 146 -3.00 -17.84 5.70
N ILE A 147 -2.30 -17.78 4.58
CA ILE A 147 -2.71 -18.50 3.37
C ILE A 147 -2.20 -19.95 3.40
N THR A 148 -0.97 -20.17 3.84
CA THR A 148 -0.34 -21.50 3.77
C THR A 148 -0.54 -22.34 5.01
N GLY A 149 -0.84 -21.73 6.17
CA GLY A 149 -0.86 -22.40 7.47
C GLY A 149 0.53 -22.75 8.01
N ASP A 150 1.64 -22.33 7.36
CA ASP A 150 3.01 -22.65 7.76
C ASP A 150 3.48 -21.80 8.96
N HIS A 151 2.92 -22.10 10.14
CA HIS A 151 3.41 -21.51 11.40
C HIS A 151 4.83 -22.00 11.78
N ALA A 152 5.30 -23.11 11.20
CA ALA A 152 6.61 -23.66 11.49
C ALA A 152 7.74 -22.72 11.02
N ILE A 153 7.52 -21.91 9.98
CA ILE A 153 8.47 -20.91 9.50
C ILE A 153 9.02 -20.00 10.62
N LEU A 154 8.22 -19.70 11.63
CA LEU A 154 8.61 -18.84 12.76
C LEU A 154 9.72 -19.45 13.63
N LYS A 155 9.84 -20.78 13.62
CA LYS A 155 10.84 -21.55 14.37
C LYS A 155 12.10 -21.83 13.56
N ASP A 156 12.09 -21.57 12.25
CA ASP A 156 13.27 -21.75 11.41
C ASP A 156 14.43 -20.90 11.96
N SER A 157 15.62 -21.48 12.03
CA SER A 157 16.82 -20.78 12.47
C SER A 157 17.59 -20.21 11.28
N VAL A 158 17.85 -18.90 11.31
CA VAL A 158 18.65 -18.19 10.30
C VAL A 158 19.68 -17.34 11.03
N GLY A 159 20.97 -17.55 10.77
CA GLY A 159 22.02 -16.78 11.42
C GLY A 159 22.07 -16.90 12.95
N GLY A 160 21.59 -18.01 13.50
CA GLY A 160 21.60 -18.28 14.97
C GLY A 160 20.35 -17.78 15.72
N ASN A 161 19.43 -17.10 15.08
CA ASN A 161 18.15 -16.68 15.67
C ASN A 161 16.98 -17.35 14.96
N THR A 162 15.86 -17.51 15.66
CA THR A 162 14.60 -17.90 15.01
C THR A 162 14.06 -16.75 14.15
N VAL A 163 13.30 -17.07 13.11
CA VAL A 163 12.61 -16.07 12.28
C VAL A 163 11.74 -15.17 13.14
N GLN A 164 10.97 -15.70 14.10
CA GLN A 164 10.17 -14.88 15.01
C GLN A 164 11.02 -13.84 15.74
N LYS A 165 12.21 -14.25 16.25
CA LYS A 165 13.11 -13.32 16.94
C LYS A 165 13.63 -12.24 16.00
N GLN A 166 13.92 -12.58 14.75
CA GLN A 166 14.40 -11.61 13.76
C GLN A 166 13.31 -10.61 13.36
N LEU A 167 12.06 -11.04 13.23
CA LEU A 167 10.93 -10.13 13.01
C LEU A 167 10.73 -9.19 14.21
N GLU A 168 10.92 -9.68 15.45
CA GLU A 168 10.91 -8.83 16.64
C GLU A 168 12.05 -7.80 16.61
N LEU A 169 13.26 -8.19 16.21
CA LEU A 169 14.40 -7.28 16.11
C LEU A 169 14.15 -6.18 15.07
N ALA A 170 13.47 -6.48 13.95
CA ALA A 170 13.08 -5.48 12.95
C ALA A 170 12.15 -4.41 13.55
N MET A 171 11.15 -4.80 14.33
CA MET A 171 10.30 -3.83 15.04
C MET A 171 11.06 -3.01 16.09
N ARG A 172 12.02 -3.63 16.78
CA ARG A 172 12.85 -2.94 17.78
C ARG A 172 13.81 -1.95 17.13
N PHE A 173 14.31 -2.23 15.92
CA PHE A 173 15.08 -1.26 15.14
C PHE A 173 14.25 0.02 14.91
N LEU A 174 12.99 -0.07 14.48
CA LEU A 174 12.13 1.09 14.29
C LEU A 174 11.97 1.91 15.57
N LEU A 175 11.75 1.25 16.72
CA LEU A 175 11.59 1.91 18.01
C LEU A 175 12.88 2.52 18.56
N LYS A 176 14.05 2.04 18.12
CA LYS A 176 15.36 2.53 18.59
C LYS A 176 15.92 3.62 17.68
N ASP A 177 15.90 3.37 16.39
CA ASP A 177 16.68 4.16 15.42
C ASP A 177 15.80 5.11 14.58
N ARG A 178 14.48 4.90 14.57
CA ARG A 178 13.49 5.66 13.79
C ARG A 178 12.35 6.24 14.64
N PHE A 179 12.53 6.36 15.95
CA PHE A 179 11.48 6.80 16.86
C PHE A 179 11.79 8.19 17.43
N ASP A 180 10.82 9.10 17.31
CA ASP A 180 10.88 10.41 17.96
C ASP A 180 10.15 10.36 19.31
N ASN A 181 10.90 10.59 20.40
CA ASN A 181 10.35 10.51 21.77
C ASN A 181 9.37 11.64 22.12
N LYS A 182 9.46 12.79 21.44
CA LYS A 182 8.55 13.94 21.68
C LYS A 182 7.15 13.64 21.18
N TYR A 183 7.05 13.04 19.99
CA TYR A 183 5.78 12.71 19.38
C TYR A 183 5.37 11.25 19.69
N GLY A 184 6.29 10.37 20.07
CA GLY A 184 6.04 8.95 20.28
C GLY A 184 5.62 8.24 18.99
N LEU A 185 6.23 8.60 17.87
CA LEU A 185 5.96 8.13 16.51
C LEU A 185 7.28 7.85 15.78
N ILE A 186 7.22 7.02 14.75
CA ILE A 186 8.39 6.78 13.88
C ILE A 186 8.50 7.86 12.80
N TRP A 187 9.73 8.11 12.35
CA TRP A 187 10.07 9.09 11.35
C TRP A 187 10.84 8.48 10.17
N GLY A 188 10.68 9.07 9.00
CA GLY A 188 11.44 8.82 7.78
C GLY A 188 12.03 10.12 7.21
N ALA A 189 12.46 10.09 5.96
CA ALA A 189 12.69 11.32 5.21
C ALA A 189 11.38 11.97 4.79
N THR A 190 11.44 13.25 4.42
CA THR A 190 10.31 13.91 3.74
C THR A 190 10.14 13.33 2.34
N THR A 191 8.93 12.89 2.01
CA THR A 191 8.59 12.32 0.69
C THR A 191 7.18 12.77 0.26
N ALA A 192 6.77 12.42 -0.94
CA ALA A 192 5.38 12.62 -1.37
C ALA A 192 4.54 11.41 -0.94
N ASP A 193 3.77 11.54 0.14
CA ASP A 193 2.95 10.47 0.73
C ASP A 193 3.84 9.26 1.13
N TRP A 194 3.62 8.11 0.53
CA TRP A 194 4.34 6.85 0.71
C TRP A 194 5.64 6.76 -0.12
N GLY A 195 6.10 7.88 -0.65
CA GLY A 195 7.18 7.93 -1.63
C GLY A 195 8.54 7.49 -1.10
N ASP A 196 9.45 7.21 -2.04
CA ASP A 196 10.84 6.82 -1.81
C ASP A 196 11.84 7.87 -2.32
N VAL A 197 11.33 9.02 -2.78
CA VAL A 197 12.12 10.12 -3.33
C VAL A 197 12.06 11.32 -2.39
N GLN A 198 13.22 11.68 -1.81
CA GLN A 198 13.35 12.87 -0.99
C GLN A 198 13.54 14.14 -1.86
N PRO A 199 13.11 15.34 -1.40
CA PRO A 199 13.16 16.56 -2.19
C PRO A 199 14.57 17.03 -2.54
N GLU A 200 15.54 16.76 -1.68
CA GLU A 200 16.90 17.34 -1.71
C GLU A 200 17.79 16.78 -2.80
N HIS A 201 17.44 15.62 -3.37
CA HIS A 201 18.31 14.92 -4.31
C HIS A 201 17.63 14.65 -5.65
N SER A 202 18.41 14.76 -6.72
CA SER A 202 17.96 14.39 -8.07
C SER A 202 17.80 12.87 -8.21
N TRP A 203 18.55 12.13 -7.42
CA TRP A 203 18.53 10.69 -7.29
C TRP A 203 19.13 10.35 -5.91
N GLY A 204 18.62 9.29 -5.30
CA GLY A 204 19.16 8.84 -4.03
C GLY A 204 18.07 8.42 -3.06
N VAL A 205 18.33 7.30 -2.41
CA VAL A 205 17.45 6.60 -1.49
C VAL A 205 18.14 6.42 -0.13
N GLU A 206 19.19 7.20 0.14
CA GLU A 206 19.95 7.17 1.39
C GLU A 206 19.79 8.50 2.13
N LEU A 207 19.64 8.41 3.45
CA LEU A 207 19.67 9.58 4.33
C LEU A 207 21.08 10.14 4.39
N ASP A 208 21.17 11.47 4.38
CA ASP A 208 22.41 12.21 4.59
C ASP A 208 22.19 13.46 5.44
N ALA A 209 23.18 14.35 5.45
CA ALA A 209 23.17 15.58 6.25
C ALA A 209 22.12 16.60 5.77
N ASP A 210 21.75 16.56 4.48
CA ASP A 210 20.82 17.51 3.86
C ASP A 210 19.36 17.05 3.98
N THR A 211 19.12 15.78 4.35
CA THR A 211 17.79 15.20 4.42
C THR A 211 16.92 15.87 5.47
N HIS A 212 15.73 16.32 5.07
CA HIS A 212 14.69 16.76 5.99
C HIS A 212 13.88 15.56 6.48
N LYS A 213 13.91 15.37 7.81
CA LYS A 213 13.21 14.28 8.51
C LYS A 213 11.80 14.69 8.85
N ALA A 214 10.87 13.77 8.61
CA ALA A 214 9.46 13.99 8.89
C ALA A 214 8.80 12.77 9.53
N ILE A 215 7.73 13.01 10.25
CA ILE A 215 6.78 11.99 10.70
C ILE A 215 5.57 12.11 9.80
N ASP A 216 5.16 11.02 9.19
CA ASP A 216 4.00 10.92 8.30
C ASP A 216 3.04 9.82 8.73
N ILE A 217 1.89 9.79 8.08
CA ILE A 217 0.85 8.81 8.39
C ILE A 217 1.16 7.43 7.80
N TYR A 218 1.80 7.36 6.62
CA TYR A 218 2.04 6.10 5.94
C TYR A 218 2.94 5.17 6.75
N ASP A 219 4.15 5.60 7.11
CA ASP A 219 5.12 4.83 7.88
C ASP A 219 4.52 4.38 9.23
N ASN A 220 3.86 5.30 9.93
CA ASN A 220 3.27 5.01 11.24
C ASN A 220 2.09 4.03 11.16
N ALA A 221 1.24 4.11 10.15
CA ALA A 221 0.15 3.17 9.94
C ALA A 221 0.67 1.78 9.52
N MET A 222 1.70 1.71 8.65
CA MET A 222 2.37 0.46 8.29
C MET A 222 2.94 -0.24 9.52
N PHE A 223 3.54 0.51 10.45
CA PHE A 223 4.08 -0.05 11.69
C PHE A 223 2.97 -0.55 12.64
N VAL A 224 1.86 0.17 12.76
CA VAL A 224 0.68 -0.30 13.51
C VAL A 224 0.16 -1.63 12.97
N ILE A 225 0.06 -1.78 11.64
CA ILE A 225 -0.37 -3.03 11.00
C ILE A 225 0.62 -4.15 11.32
N ALA A 226 1.93 -3.88 11.20
CA ALA A 226 2.98 -4.85 11.47
C ALA A 226 2.93 -5.39 12.90
N ILE A 227 2.80 -4.51 13.91
CA ILE A 227 2.69 -4.94 15.31
C ILE A 227 1.42 -5.78 15.53
N ASN A 228 0.27 -5.38 15.00
CA ASN A 228 -0.96 -6.16 15.09
C ASN A 228 -0.79 -7.55 14.46
N ASN A 229 -0.17 -7.62 13.29
CA ASN A 229 0.12 -8.89 12.63
C ASN A 229 1.07 -9.76 13.45
N PHE A 230 2.13 -9.17 14.04
CA PHE A 230 3.05 -9.89 14.91
C PHE A 230 2.34 -10.46 16.15
N LEU A 231 1.50 -9.66 16.81
CA LEU A 231 0.68 -10.10 17.94
C LEU A 231 -0.28 -11.26 17.60
N GLU A 232 -0.70 -11.36 16.34
CA GLU A 232 -1.60 -12.40 15.86
C GLU A 232 -0.88 -13.74 15.64
N PHE A 233 0.30 -13.75 15.03
CA PHE A 233 0.98 -14.99 14.66
C PHE A 233 2.10 -15.43 15.61
N ALA A 234 2.70 -14.51 16.40
CA ALA A 234 3.84 -14.83 17.25
C ALA A 234 3.44 -15.56 18.54
N THR A 235 4.28 -16.50 18.94
CA THR A 235 4.18 -17.13 20.27
C THR A 235 4.90 -16.24 21.28
N LEU A 236 4.13 -15.53 22.10
CA LEU A 236 4.63 -14.55 23.08
C LEU A 236 4.19 -14.93 24.48
N ASN A 237 5.06 -14.73 25.47
CA ASN A 237 4.66 -14.76 26.88
C ASN A 237 3.80 -13.53 27.23
N GLY A 238 3.17 -13.52 28.41
CA GLY A 238 2.24 -12.46 28.81
C GLY A 238 2.89 -11.07 28.90
N GLN A 239 4.16 -10.98 29.28
CA GLN A 239 4.88 -9.71 29.39
C GLN A 239 5.25 -9.15 28.01
N GLU A 240 5.75 -10.00 27.11
CA GLU A 240 6.05 -9.62 25.72
C GLU A 240 4.80 -9.15 24.96
N ARG A 241 3.71 -9.91 25.10
CA ARG A 241 2.42 -9.54 24.48
C ARG A 241 1.94 -8.18 24.98
N LYS A 242 1.93 -7.97 26.29
CA LYS A 242 1.50 -6.70 26.90
C LYS A 242 2.39 -5.53 26.47
N TYR A 243 3.69 -5.76 26.30
CA TYR A 243 4.62 -4.75 25.79
C TYR A 243 4.17 -4.27 24.40
N TRP A 244 3.98 -5.17 23.43
CA TRP A 244 3.59 -4.83 22.07
C TRP A 244 2.17 -4.25 21.97
N GLU A 245 1.23 -4.74 22.80
CA GLU A 245 -0.11 -4.15 22.91
C GLU A 245 -0.05 -2.69 23.41
N ASN A 246 0.83 -2.38 24.36
CA ASN A 246 1.03 -1.00 24.82
C ASN A 246 1.68 -0.12 23.74
N VAL A 247 2.65 -0.63 23.01
CA VAL A 247 3.28 0.10 21.89
C VAL A 247 2.24 0.46 20.83
N VAL A 248 1.46 -0.49 20.36
CA VAL A 248 0.45 -0.22 19.32
C VAL A 248 -0.64 0.72 19.82
N LYS A 249 -1.05 0.59 21.08
CA LYS A 249 -2.02 1.54 21.70
C LYS A 249 -1.47 2.96 21.75
N SER A 250 -0.20 3.12 22.13
CA SER A 250 0.48 4.42 22.18
C SER A 250 0.59 5.03 20.80
N LEU A 251 1.05 4.27 19.80
CA LEU A 251 1.15 4.73 18.41
C LEU A 251 -0.22 5.22 17.89
N LYS A 252 -1.28 4.41 18.04
CA LYS A 252 -2.64 4.82 17.61
C LYS A 252 -3.11 6.11 18.28
N THR A 253 -2.86 6.26 19.57
CA THR A 253 -3.21 7.48 20.32
C THR A 253 -2.45 8.68 19.79
N ASN A 254 -1.15 8.54 19.55
CA ASN A 254 -0.28 9.62 19.10
C ASN A 254 -0.55 10.02 17.64
N ILE A 255 -0.81 9.04 16.76
CA ILE A 255 -1.26 9.30 15.38
C ILE A 255 -2.52 10.18 15.40
N ARG A 256 -3.54 9.80 16.18
CA ARG A 256 -4.78 10.57 16.28
C ARG A 256 -4.56 11.96 16.90
N ARG A 257 -3.65 12.08 17.84
CA ARG A 257 -3.34 13.34 18.53
C ARG A 257 -2.55 14.33 17.66
N TYR A 258 -1.54 13.85 16.93
CA TYR A 258 -0.56 14.72 16.29
C TYR A 258 -0.74 14.84 14.77
N LEU A 259 -1.13 13.73 14.11
CA LEU A 259 -1.27 13.69 12.65
C LEU A 259 -2.70 13.93 12.18
N TRP A 260 -3.74 13.60 12.96
CA TRP A 260 -5.12 13.77 12.52
C TRP A 260 -5.62 15.20 12.75
N ASP A 261 -6.06 15.86 11.69
CA ASP A 261 -6.82 17.11 11.76
C ASP A 261 -8.32 16.81 11.78
N ALA A 262 -8.92 16.94 12.97
CA ALA A 262 -10.34 16.65 13.17
C ALA A 262 -11.26 17.68 12.49
N LYS A 263 -10.79 18.92 12.24
CA LYS A 263 -11.55 19.95 11.54
C LYS A 263 -11.55 19.73 10.04
N ALA A 264 -10.38 19.43 9.46
CA ALA A 264 -10.23 19.16 8.05
C ALA A 264 -10.58 17.70 7.67
N GLN A 265 -10.79 16.81 8.65
CA GLN A 265 -11.06 15.37 8.46
C GLN A 265 -10.02 14.69 7.57
N LYS A 266 -8.73 14.96 7.84
CA LYS A 266 -7.61 14.43 7.10
C LYS A 266 -6.38 14.26 7.97
N PHE A 267 -5.39 13.53 7.50
CA PHE A 267 -4.05 13.54 8.09
C PHE A 267 -3.24 14.73 7.57
N LYS A 268 -2.42 15.31 8.45
CA LYS A 268 -1.39 16.27 8.06
C LYS A 268 -0.37 15.56 7.17
N PRO A 269 0.16 16.22 6.15
CA PRO A 269 1.21 15.63 5.32
C PRO A 269 2.43 15.24 6.14
N HIS A 270 3.02 16.19 6.88
CA HIS A 270 4.23 15.97 7.66
C HIS A 270 4.23 16.68 9.01
N ILE A 271 4.95 16.11 9.97
CA ILE A 271 5.48 16.81 11.13
C ILE A 271 6.99 16.84 10.97
N TYR A 272 7.55 17.98 10.63
CA TYR A 272 8.98 18.16 10.39
C TYR A 272 9.78 18.14 11.69
N LEU A 273 10.92 17.45 11.69
CA LEU A 273 11.83 17.34 12.83
C LEU A 273 13.01 18.33 12.73
N ASN A 274 13.41 18.70 11.52
CA ASN A 274 14.54 19.60 11.24
C ASN A 274 14.22 20.65 10.16
N GLY A 275 12.95 21.04 10.02
CA GLY A 275 12.46 22.03 9.07
C GLY A 275 11.83 21.42 7.82
N SER A 276 11.08 22.23 7.07
CA SER A 276 10.47 21.84 5.81
C SER A 276 11.42 22.12 4.64
N PRO A 277 11.58 21.20 3.67
CA PRO A 277 12.33 21.45 2.45
C PRO A 277 11.57 22.32 1.44
N PHE A 278 10.26 22.54 1.66
CA PHE A 278 9.38 23.22 0.72
C PHE A 278 9.34 24.74 0.96
N SER A 279 9.03 25.49 -0.10
CA SER A 279 8.89 26.94 -0.02
C SER A 279 7.74 27.37 0.92
N ASN A 280 7.98 28.40 1.73
CA ASN A 280 6.95 29.00 2.58
C ASN A 280 5.75 29.59 1.80
N SER A 281 5.89 29.81 0.49
CA SER A 281 4.78 30.24 -0.38
C SER A 281 3.83 29.10 -0.76
N PHE A 282 4.20 27.85 -0.50
CA PHE A 282 3.37 26.67 -0.75
C PHE A 282 2.72 26.20 0.55
N ASN A 283 1.40 26.11 0.54
CA ASN A 283 0.64 25.61 1.67
C ASN A 283 0.47 24.09 1.60
N GLU A 284 1.46 23.36 2.10
CA GLU A 284 1.43 21.90 2.15
C GLU A 284 0.25 21.33 2.95
N GLU A 285 -0.24 22.09 3.94
CA GLU A 285 -1.40 21.69 4.74
C GLU A 285 -2.71 21.54 3.92
N GLU A 286 -2.74 21.96 2.66
CA GLU A 286 -3.89 21.70 1.77
C GLU A 286 -3.86 20.29 1.16
N ILE A 287 -2.70 19.66 1.11
CA ILE A 287 -2.56 18.33 0.49
C ILE A 287 -3.35 17.29 1.27
N TYR A 288 -4.03 16.44 0.52
CA TYR A 288 -4.67 15.23 1.00
C TYR A 288 -3.94 14.01 0.44
N TYR A 289 -3.32 13.23 1.30
CA TYR A 289 -2.64 11.98 0.96
C TYR A 289 -3.64 10.83 0.82
N HIS A 290 -3.73 10.24 -0.37
CA HIS A 290 -4.59 9.09 -0.62
C HIS A 290 -3.98 7.79 -0.09
N GLY A 291 -2.68 7.58 -0.35
CA GLY A 291 -1.96 6.38 0.04
C GLY A 291 -1.91 6.22 1.56
N GLY A 292 -1.34 7.20 2.26
CA GLY A 292 -1.22 7.19 3.72
C GLY A 292 -2.59 7.11 4.43
N THR A 293 -3.62 7.78 3.88
CA THR A 293 -5.00 7.66 4.41
C THR A 293 -5.55 6.24 4.23
N THR A 294 -5.31 5.60 3.08
CA THR A 294 -5.72 4.21 2.83
C THR A 294 -5.08 3.25 3.84
N ILE A 295 -3.77 3.39 4.09
CA ILE A 295 -3.07 2.55 5.06
C ILE A 295 -3.55 2.82 6.49
N ALA A 296 -3.87 4.08 6.82
CA ALA A 296 -4.46 4.40 8.12
C ALA A 296 -5.83 3.74 8.32
N ILE A 297 -6.64 3.60 7.27
CA ILE A 297 -7.90 2.85 7.31
C ILE A 297 -7.61 1.35 7.54
N GLU A 298 -6.66 0.77 6.83
CA GLU A 298 -6.23 -0.63 7.01
C GLU A 298 -5.73 -0.89 8.44
N ALA A 299 -5.03 0.09 9.05
CA ALA A 299 -4.56 0.05 10.44
C ALA A 299 -5.68 0.22 11.49
N ASN A 300 -6.95 0.38 11.08
CA ASN A 300 -8.08 0.68 11.96
C ASN A 300 -7.87 1.97 12.79
N LEU A 301 -7.39 3.04 12.13
CA LEU A 301 -7.21 4.36 12.74
C LEU A 301 -8.41 5.29 12.53
N LEU A 302 -9.31 4.95 11.60
CA LEU A 302 -10.50 5.73 11.27
C LEU A 302 -11.77 4.94 11.62
N THR A 303 -12.80 5.67 12.04
CA THR A 303 -14.17 5.12 12.20
C THR A 303 -14.84 4.89 10.84
N SER A 304 -15.87 4.05 10.78
CA SER A 304 -16.62 3.80 9.54
C SER A 304 -17.11 5.10 8.87
N LYS A 305 -17.58 6.08 9.66
CA LYS A 305 -17.98 7.39 9.15
C LYS A 305 -16.81 8.14 8.51
N GLU A 306 -15.65 8.16 9.16
CA GLU A 306 -14.43 8.81 8.63
C GLU A 306 -13.94 8.11 7.36
N VAL A 307 -14.03 6.77 7.28
CA VAL A 307 -13.73 6.00 6.04
C VAL A 307 -14.62 6.44 4.89
N LYS A 308 -15.92 6.61 5.13
CA LYS A 308 -16.84 7.11 4.09
C LYS A 308 -16.47 8.52 3.65
N GLN A 309 -16.12 9.41 4.58
CA GLN A 309 -15.69 10.78 4.27
C GLN A 309 -14.37 10.79 3.49
N ALA A 310 -13.42 9.95 3.88
CA ALA A 310 -12.16 9.79 3.16
C ALA A 310 -12.39 9.37 1.69
N TYR A 311 -13.24 8.39 1.45
CA TYR A 311 -13.60 7.98 0.09
C TYR A 311 -14.23 9.11 -0.73
N LEU A 312 -15.20 9.83 -0.15
CA LEU A 312 -15.82 10.97 -0.84
C LEU A 312 -14.81 12.07 -1.16
N LYS A 313 -13.86 12.32 -0.26
CA LYS A 313 -12.77 13.28 -0.49
C LYS A 313 -11.82 12.82 -1.60
N MET A 314 -11.47 11.53 -1.63
CA MET A 314 -10.67 10.97 -2.73
C MET A 314 -11.39 11.12 -4.08
N GLN A 315 -12.71 10.87 -4.15
CA GLN A 315 -13.49 11.09 -5.36
C GLN A 315 -13.52 12.56 -5.79
N GLU A 316 -13.69 13.48 -4.85
CA GLU A 316 -13.62 14.93 -5.11
C GLU A 316 -12.25 15.31 -5.71
N ASN A 317 -11.17 14.79 -5.13
CA ASN A 317 -9.82 15.04 -5.59
C ASN A 317 -9.58 14.49 -7.01
N VAL A 318 -10.08 13.28 -7.29
CA VAL A 318 -10.03 12.66 -8.63
C VAL A 318 -10.70 13.57 -9.67
N LEU A 319 -11.89 14.10 -9.34
CA LEU A 319 -12.60 15.03 -10.23
C LEU A 319 -11.80 16.33 -10.46
N LYS A 320 -11.26 16.93 -9.41
CA LYS A 320 -10.44 18.16 -9.49
C LYS A 320 -9.15 17.97 -10.25
N ALA A 321 -8.48 16.84 -10.05
CA ALA A 321 -7.26 16.46 -10.75
C ALA A 321 -7.53 15.98 -12.19
N LYS A 322 -8.79 15.74 -12.55
CA LYS A 322 -9.20 15.05 -13.81
C LYS A 322 -8.51 13.69 -13.95
N ALA A 323 -8.27 13.01 -12.82
CA ALA A 323 -7.69 11.68 -12.77
C ALA A 323 -8.75 10.60 -13.05
N SER A 324 -8.32 9.38 -13.30
CA SER A 324 -9.22 8.29 -13.71
C SER A 324 -9.66 7.41 -12.56
N SER A 325 -8.90 7.35 -11.45
CA SER A 325 -9.24 6.51 -10.30
C SER A 325 -8.80 7.11 -8.97
N ILE A 326 -9.29 6.54 -7.87
CA ILE A 326 -8.87 6.89 -6.51
C ILE A 326 -7.43 6.44 -6.18
N GLY A 327 -6.75 5.81 -7.12
CA GLY A 327 -5.31 5.55 -7.05
C GLY A 327 -4.45 6.81 -7.20
N LEU A 328 -5.04 7.98 -7.49
CA LEU A 328 -4.37 9.28 -7.38
C LEU A 328 -3.63 9.35 -6.03
N THR A 329 -2.31 9.62 -6.03
CA THR A 329 -1.52 9.55 -4.81
C THR A 329 -1.88 10.66 -3.82
N LEU A 330 -2.02 11.89 -4.32
CA LEU A 330 -2.30 13.07 -3.49
C LEU A 330 -2.94 14.20 -4.31
N TYR A 331 -3.61 15.13 -3.62
CA TYR A 331 -4.13 16.36 -4.22
C TYR A 331 -4.35 17.45 -3.15
N PRO A 332 -4.03 18.75 -3.44
CA PRO A 332 -3.30 19.24 -4.60
C PRO A 332 -1.87 18.67 -4.67
N VAL A 333 -1.25 18.74 -5.86
CA VAL A 333 0.11 18.22 -6.06
C VAL A 333 1.17 19.22 -5.61
N TYR A 334 2.36 18.73 -5.26
CA TYR A 334 3.51 19.60 -5.03
C TYR A 334 3.87 20.37 -6.31
N PRO A 335 4.19 21.66 -6.21
CA PRO A 335 4.50 22.50 -7.36
C PRO A 335 5.82 22.09 -8.05
N VAL A 336 6.02 22.58 -9.26
CA VAL A 336 7.27 22.38 -10.00
C VAL A 336 8.45 22.86 -9.17
N GLY A 337 9.49 22.05 -9.10
CA GLY A 337 10.72 22.36 -8.34
C GLY A 337 10.70 21.99 -6.86
N SER A 338 9.61 21.40 -6.36
CA SER A 338 9.57 20.87 -4.98
C SER A 338 10.52 19.71 -4.76
N PHE A 339 10.79 18.93 -5.79
CA PHE A 339 11.72 17.80 -5.79
C PHE A 339 12.82 18.04 -6.83
N LYS A 340 14.08 17.77 -6.47
CA LYS A 340 15.19 17.80 -7.43
C LYS A 340 15.12 16.69 -8.47
N ASN A 341 14.46 15.59 -8.13
CA ASN A 341 14.19 14.53 -9.10
C ASN A 341 13.12 14.99 -10.11
N THR A 342 13.52 15.08 -11.39
CA THR A 342 12.66 15.56 -12.47
C THR A 342 11.46 14.64 -12.77
N GLY A 343 11.49 13.37 -12.35
CA GLY A 343 10.38 12.45 -12.42
C GLY A 343 9.24 12.78 -11.46
N MET A 344 9.50 13.62 -10.44
CA MET A 344 8.55 14.05 -9.41
C MET A 344 7.82 15.35 -9.76
N GLY A 345 7.67 15.68 -11.03
CA GLY A 345 6.87 16.82 -11.47
C GLY A 345 5.38 16.67 -11.10
N PRO A 346 4.59 17.76 -11.17
CA PRO A 346 3.15 17.71 -10.91
C PRO A 346 2.43 16.65 -11.74
N TYR A 347 1.59 15.84 -11.09
CA TYR A 347 0.85 14.71 -11.66
C TYR A 347 1.73 13.62 -12.28
N SER A 348 2.96 13.49 -11.79
CA SER A 348 3.90 12.48 -12.24
C SER A 348 4.36 11.62 -11.06
N TYR A 349 4.54 10.33 -11.30
CA TYR A 349 5.06 9.35 -10.36
C TYR A 349 4.32 9.45 -9.00
N GLN A 350 5.04 9.63 -7.88
CA GLN A 350 4.44 9.74 -6.54
C GLN A 350 3.82 11.12 -6.26
N ASN A 351 4.09 12.14 -7.08
CA ASN A 351 3.52 13.47 -6.93
C ASN A 351 2.23 13.64 -7.76
N GLY A 352 1.19 12.90 -7.44
CA GLY A 352 -0.11 12.99 -8.09
C GLY A 352 -0.28 12.06 -9.31
N GLY A 353 0.56 11.06 -9.50
CA GLY A 353 0.28 9.94 -10.40
C GLY A 353 -0.86 9.07 -9.86
N ASP A 354 -1.50 8.31 -10.72
CA ASP A 354 -2.61 7.41 -10.37
C ASP A 354 -2.07 5.97 -10.25
N TRP A 355 -1.93 5.50 -9.01
CA TRP A 355 -1.42 4.18 -8.67
C TRP A 355 -2.55 3.26 -8.21
N THR A 356 -2.91 2.29 -9.01
CA THR A 356 -3.84 1.22 -8.62
C THR A 356 -3.42 0.55 -7.32
N TRP A 357 -2.14 0.54 -7.03
CA TRP A 357 -1.55 -0.04 -5.85
C TRP A 357 -2.24 0.41 -4.55
N PHE A 358 -2.51 1.71 -4.39
CA PHE A 358 -3.29 2.23 -3.27
C PHE A 358 -4.78 2.25 -3.54
N GLY A 359 -5.19 2.50 -4.79
CA GLY A 359 -6.60 2.44 -5.18
C GLY A 359 -7.23 1.07 -4.91
N GLY A 360 -6.53 -0.02 -5.25
CA GLY A 360 -6.97 -1.39 -4.98
C GLY A 360 -7.03 -1.72 -3.49
N ARG A 361 -6.10 -1.21 -2.67
CA ARG A 361 -6.14 -1.34 -1.20
C ARG A 361 -7.35 -0.59 -0.63
N MET A 362 -7.64 0.62 -1.11
CA MET A 362 -8.83 1.35 -0.68
C MET A 362 -10.13 0.63 -1.05
N VAL A 363 -10.20 -0.02 -2.21
CA VAL A 363 -11.33 -0.88 -2.58
C VAL A 363 -11.50 -2.02 -1.57
N SER A 364 -10.42 -2.69 -1.17
CA SER A 364 -10.43 -3.73 -0.14
C SER A 364 -10.99 -3.21 1.18
N GLU A 365 -10.62 -2.00 1.57
CA GLU A 365 -11.12 -1.37 2.79
C GLU A 365 -12.60 -0.98 2.69
N LEU A 366 -13.05 -0.46 1.56
CA LEU A 366 -14.48 -0.19 1.33
C LEU A 366 -15.32 -1.47 1.47
N ILE A 367 -14.83 -2.60 0.96
CA ILE A 367 -15.48 -3.91 1.13
C ILE A 367 -15.52 -4.30 2.61
N ARG A 368 -14.42 -4.17 3.33
CA ARG A 368 -14.30 -4.51 4.75
C ARG A 368 -15.27 -3.69 5.64
N TYR A 369 -15.49 -2.43 5.28
CA TYR A 369 -16.44 -1.56 5.99
C TYR A 369 -17.89 -1.65 5.47
N GLY A 370 -18.18 -2.56 4.54
CA GLY A 370 -19.54 -2.79 4.00
C GLY A 370 -20.00 -1.79 2.93
N TYR A 371 -19.11 -0.94 2.42
CA TYR A 371 -19.40 0.02 1.35
C TYR A 371 -19.26 -0.62 -0.03
N LEU A 372 -20.06 -1.70 -0.27
CA LEU A 372 -19.92 -2.54 -1.48
C LEU A 372 -20.23 -1.80 -2.78
N LYS A 373 -21.18 -0.86 -2.76
CA LYS A 373 -21.50 -0.04 -3.94
C LYS A 373 -20.29 0.83 -4.31
N GLU A 374 -19.72 1.53 -3.35
CA GLU A 374 -18.56 2.39 -3.52
C GLU A 374 -17.32 1.60 -3.95
N ALA A 375 -17.14 0.40 -3.40
CA ALA A 375 -16.07 -0.50 -3.79
C ALA A 375 -16.16 -0.91 -5.27
N LYS A 376 -17.36 -1.28 -5.76
CA LYS A 376 -17.59 -1.60 -7.18
C LYS A 376 -17.38 -0.42 -8.10
N GLU A 377 -17.86 0.76 -7.71
CA GLU A 377 -17.67 2.00 -8.46
C GLU A 377 -16.18 2.35 -8.57
N ALA A 378 -15.42 2.25 -7.49
CA ALA A 378 -13.99 2.53 -7.45
C ALA A 378 -13.15 1.50 -8.21
N LEU A 379 -13.53 0.22 -8.15
CA LEU A 379 -12.81 -0.87 -8.81
C LEU A 379 -12.92 -0.81 -10.34
N THR A 380 -14.08 -0.41 -10.86
CA THR A 380 -14.41 -0.47 -12.29
C THR A 380 -13.35 0.19 -13.19
N PRO A 381 -12.95 1.47 -12.99
CA PRO A 381 -11.96 2.12 -13.86
C PRO A 381 -10.58 1.44 -13.82
N MET A 382 -10.21 0.83 -12.71
CA MET A 382 -8.95 0.10 -12.55
C MET A 382 -8.96 -1.21 -13.36
N LEU A 383 -10.08 -1.96 -13.36
CA LEU A 383 -10.23 -3.14 -14.20
C LEU A 383 -10.22 -2.77 -15.68
N ASP A 384 -10.92 -1.70 -16.06
CA ASP A 384 -11.02 -1.25 -17.44
C ASP A 384 -9.65 -0.91 -18.03
N ARG A 385 -8.79 -0.22 -17.26
CA ARG A 385 -7.45 0.13 -17.74
C ARG A 385 -6.52 -1.08 -17.88
N VAL A 386 -6.60 -2.06 -16.98
CA VAL A 386 -5.84 -3.31 -17.10
C VAL A 386 -6.25 -4.07 -18.37
N ILE A 387 -7.55 -4.19 -18.65
CA ILE A 387 -8.07 -4.88 -19.84
C ILE A 387 -7.67 -4.12 -21.11
N LYS A 388 -7.86 -2.79 -21.12
CA LYS A 388 -7.50 -1.92 -22.26
C LYS A 388 -6.02 -2.01 -22.62
N ASN A 389 -5.14 -1.94 -21.61
CA ASN A 389 -3.69 -1.92 -21.80
C ASN A 389 -3.09 -3.33 -21.85
N LYS A 390 -3.89 -4.39 -21.62
CA LYS A 390 -3.45 -5.81 -21.62
C LYS A 390 -2.30 -6.10 -20.62
N GLY A 391 -2.25 -5.35 -19.50
CA GLY A 391 -1.18 -5.45 -18.52
C GLY A 391 -1.43 -4.64 -17.26
N PHE A 392 -0.58 -4.86 -16.28
CA PHE A 392 -0.56 -4.16 -15.01
C PHE A 392 0.59 -3.17 -15.04
N TYR A 393 0.28 -1.88 -14.99
CA TYR A 393 1.30 -0.84 -15.05
C TYR A 393 1.57 -0.26 -13.67
N GLU A 394 2.78 0.23 -13.48
CA GLU A 394 3.22 0.77 -12.20
C GLU A 394 2.36 1.95 -11.77
N TRP A 395 2.16 2.92 -12.68
CA TRP A 395 1.29 4.06 -12.46
C TRP A 395 0.71 4.60 -13.77
N TYR A 396 -0.20 5.56 -13.66
CA TYR A 396 -0.86 6.19 -14.80
C TYR A 396 -0.86 7.71 -14.62
N THR A 397 -0.80 8.43 -15.72
CA THR A 397 -1.06 9.88 -15.73
C THR A 397 -2.55 10.15 -15.47
N PRO A 398 -2.95 11.39 -15.08
CA PRO A 398 -4.37 11.71 -14.90
C PRO A 398 -5.25 11.37 -16.12
N ASP A 399 -4.75 11.57 -17.33
CA ASP A 399 -5.42 11.18 -18.58
C ASP A 399 -5.32 9.68 -18.90
N ASN A 400 -4.96 8.86 -17.92
CA ASN A 400 -4.97 7.40 -17.94
C ASN A 400 -3.98 6.76 -18.94
N ARG A 401 -2.85 7.42 -19.20
CA ARG A 401 -1.75 6.82 -19.97
C ARG A 401 -0.86 5.99 -19.04
N PRO A 402 -0.57 4.73 -19.37
CA PRO A 402 0.26 3.85 -18.56
C PRO A 402 1.73 4.30 -18.54
N GLN A 403 2.38 4.14 -17.40
CA GLN A 403 3.76 4.54 -17.13
C GLN A 403 4.49 3.47 -16.30
N GLY A 404 5.81 3.54 -16.27
CA GLY A 404 6.65 2.63 -15.50
C GLY A 404 6.63 1.21 -16.07
N SER A 405 6.81 0.22 -15.19
CA SER A 405 6.77 -1.20 -15.56
C SER A 405 5.41 -1.62 -16.12
N SER A 406 5.39 -2.37 -17.21
CA SER A 406 4.17 -2.90 -17.86
C SER A 406 3.68 -4.22 -17.26
N SER A 407 4.44 -4.79 -16.34
CA SER A 407 4.17 -6.06 -15.66
C SER A 407 4.31 -5.90 -14.14
N PHE A 408 3.75 -4.81 -13.61
CA PHE A 408 3.88 -4.43 -12.20
C PHE A 408 3.05 -5.35 -11.30
N ARG A 409 3.73 -6.20 -10.54
CA ARG A 409 3.11 -7.22 -9.69
C ARG A 409 2.36 -6.63 -8.50
N GLY A 410 2.77 -5.44 -8.04
CA GLY A 410 2.05 -4.72 -6.99
C GLY A 410 0.61 -4.40 -7.36
N GLU A 411 0.36 -3.87 -8.57
CA GLU A 411 -1.00 -3.62 -9.08
C GLU A 411 -1.80 -4.93 -9.18
N ALA A 412 -1.18 -5.97 -9.77
CA ALA A 412 -1.82 -7.26 -9.93
C ALA A 412 -2.25 -7.87 -8.59
N GLY A 413 -1.38 -7.80 -7.56
CA GLY A 413 -1.63 -8.35 -6.23
C GLY A 413 -2.78 -7.66 -5.50
N VAL A 414 -2.84 -6.33 -5.52
CA VAL A 414 -3.91 -5.58 -4.83
C VAL A 414 -5.25 -5.75 -5.51
N LEU A 415 -5.30 -5.76 -6.85
CA LEU A 415 -6.53 -6.02 -7.60
C LEU A 415 -7.04 -7.44 -7.38
N TRP A 416 -6.15 -8.44 -7.43
CA TRP A 416 -6.52 -9.82 -7.12
C TRP A 416 -7.13 -9.94 -5.72
N THR A 417 -6.55 -9.26 -4.73
CA THR A 417 -7.03 -9.27 -3.34
C THR A 417 -8.41 -8.63 -3.25
N ALA A 418 -8.59 -7.44 -3.83
CA ALA A 418 -9.87 -6.72 -3.83
C ALA A 418 -10.99 -7.52 -4.53
N ILE A 419 -10.68 -8.13 -5.68
CA ILE A 419 -11.63 -8.98 -6.43
C ILE A 419 -12.06 -10.19 -5.59
N ASN A 420 -11.09 -10.91 -4.98
CA ASN A 420 -11.43 -12.05 -4.15
C ASN A 420 -12.29 -11.66 -2.95
N GLN A 421 -11.99 -10.56 -2.27
CA GLN A 421 -12.81 -10.08 -1.16
C GLN A 421 -14.23 -9.70 -1.61
N LEU A 422 -14.37 -9.05 -2.76
CA LEU A 422 -15.67 -8.63 -3.29
C LEU A 422 -16.58 -9.81 -3.60
N TYR A 423 -16.04 -10.90 -4.14
CA TYR A 423 -16.81 -12.06 -4.59
C TYR A 423 -16.76 -13.26 -3.63
N ALA A 424 -15.97 -13.22 -2.55
CA ALA A 424 -16.01 -14.23 -1.48
C ALA A 424 -17.18 -14.06 -0.51
N GLN A 425 -17.89 -12.93 -0.56
CA GLN A 425 -19.04 -12.61 0.32
C GLN A 425 -20.38 -13.19 -0.19
N LYS A 426 -20.35 -14.14 -1.13
CA LYS A 426 -21.55 -14.80 -1.65
C LYS A 426 -21.93 -16.04 -0.85
#